data_72c3b1689a8911b6b9bcc3c60cb2e170
#
_entry.id   72c3b1689a8911b6b9bcc3c60cb2e170
#
_cell.length_a   1.000
_cell.length_b   1.000
_cell.length_c   1.000
_cell.angle_alpha   90.00
_cell.angle_beta   90.00
_cell.angle_gamma   90.00
#
_symmetry.space_group_name_H-M   'P 1'
#
loop_
_entity.id
_entity.type
_entity.pdbx_description
1 polymer ?
#
loop_
_entity_poly.entity_id
_entity_poly.type
_entity_poly.pdbx_seq_one_letter_code
_entity_poly.pdbx_strand_id
1 'polypeptide(L)'
;MTLMNIMPDDSSKQTEAQCLALRLLIGRCPRLRRQCYWAGSAALSIEELHHRLSFDLDFHTREALRNVRPILSEIQHAFPGKFEIITAPDEFGSGFSGILELPGGARITVEVLSNYEDVRDEDLVPSTTAPGIQRASLSRYLADKIQCVAERAEARDLVDILAVLQHHPAMETQTRRLLREQDALLLVERLLSWTDNRIADDLAAYEDVPPEAARQARDLLLGWLKTTASERDTE
;
A
#
# COMPACT_ATOMS: atom_id res chain seq x y z
N MET A 1 -25.61 10.79 5.37
CA MET A 1 -25.05 11.43 6.57
C MET A 1 -23.62 11.77 6.23
N THR A 2 -23.33 13.03 5.95
CA THR A 2 -22.07 13.53 5.42
C THR A 2 -21.04 13.49 6.54
N LEU A 3 -20.03 12.65 6.45
CA LEU A 3 -18.85 12.70 7.31
C LEU A 3 -18.11 13.98 6.98
N MET A 4 -18.26 14.97 7.84
CA MET A 4 -17.58 16.25 7.76
C MET A 4 -16.08 16.01 8.03
N ASN A 5 -15.25 16.32 7.04
CA ASN A 5 -13.80 16.45 7.13
C ASN A 5 -13.41 17.31 8.33
N ILE A 6 -12.86 16.68 9.35
CA ILE A 6 -11.99 17.36 10.30
C ILE A 6 -10.65 16.62 10.23
N MET A 7 -9.83 17.04 9.27
CA MET A 7 -8.41 16.64 9.25
C MET A 7 -7.71 17.50 10.30
N PRO A 8 -7.04 16.92 11.29
CA PRO A 8 -6.15 17.67 12.17
C PRO A 8 -5.06 18.33 11.33
N ASP A 9 -4.59 19.50 11.74
CA ASP A 9 -3.53 20.28 11.06
C ASP A 9 -2.24 19.45 10.79
N ASP A 10 -1.98 18.43 11.59
CA ASP A 10 -0.83 17.51 11.43
C ASP A 10 -0.96 16.53 10.27
N SER A 11 -2.15 16.08 9.92
CA SER A 11 -2.34 15.13 8.80
C SER A 11 -2.14 15.80 7.44
N SER A 12 -2.52 17.06 7.31
CA SER A 12 -2.23 17.85 6.11
C SER A 12 -0.71 18.04 5.92
N LYS A 13 0.01 18.34 6.99
CA LYS A 13 1.47 18.51 6.98
C LYS A 13 2.19 17.22 6.60
N GLN A 14 1.73 16.06 7.10
CA GLN A 14 2.30 14.77 6.75
C GLN A 14 2.11 14.46 5.25
N THR A 15 0.92 14.66 4.71
CA THR A 15 0.64 14.48 3.29
C THR A 15 1.47 15.42 2.41
N GLU A 16 1.59 16.70 2.79
CA GLU A 16 2.44 17.68 2.08
C GLU A 16 3.91 17.26 2.08
N ALA A 17 4.42 16.77 3.22
CA ALA A 17 5.79 16.27 3.34
C ALA A 17 6.03 15.05 2.45
N GLN A 18 5.08 14.10 2.39
CA GLN A 18 5.16 12.95 1.49
C GLN A 18 5.14 13.37 0.01
N CYS A 19 4.26 14.29 -0.37
CA CYS A 19 4.22 14.82 -1.74
C CYS A 19 5.53 15.54 -2.11
N LEU A 20 6.14 16.26 -1.17
CA LEU A 20 7.44 16.89 -1.39
C LEU A 20 8.55 15.85 -1.54
N ALA A 21 8.61 14.86 -0.63
CA ALA A 21 9.58 13.77 -0.69
C ALA A 21 9.51 13.03 -2.02
N LEU A 22 8.28 12.66 -2.45
CA LEU A 22 8.03 11.97 -3.71
C LEU A 22 8.57 12.79 -4.90
N ARG A 23 8.21 14.07 -4.98
CA ARG A 23 8.69 14.96 -6.07
C ARG A 23 10.20 15.11 -6.09
N LEU A 24 10.84 15.22 -4.91
CA LEU A 24 12.29 15.31 -4.81
C LEU A 24 12.98 14.02 -5.25
N LEU A 25 12.47 12.85 -4.82
CA LEU A 25 12.98 11.54 -5.25
C LEU A 25 12.86 11.37 -6.77
N ILE A 26 11.69 11.64 -7.33
CA ILE A 26 11.46 11.47 -8.77
C ILE A 26 12.27 12.45 -9.61
N GLY A 27 12.47 13.68 -9.11
CA GLY A 27 13.27 14.69 -9.78
C GLY A 27 14.79 14.43 -9.75
N ARG A 28 15.29 13.79 -8.68
CA ARG A 28 16.74 13.61 -8.45
C ARG A 28 17.24 12.20 -8.69
N CYS A 29 16.34 11.19 -8.72
CA CYS A 29 16.69 9.77 -8.81
C CYS A 29 16.12 9.16 -10.11
N PRO A 30 16.78 9.38 -11.27
CA PRO A 30 16.29 8.91 -12.56
C PRO A 30 16.23 7.39 -12.68
N ARG A 31 17.06 6.65 -11.92
CA ARG A 31 17.00 5.19 -11.91
C ARG A 31 15.77 4.71 -11.16
N LEU A 32 15.52 5.22 -9.93
CA LEU A 32 14.29 4.96 -9.19
C LEU A 32 13.07 5.20 -10.09
N ARG A 33 13.01 6.37 -10.73
CA ARG A 33 11.90 6.76 -11.61
C ARG A 33 11.67 5.81 -12.78
N ARG A 34 12.74 5.27 -13.39
CA ARG A 34 12.62 4.36 -14.54
C ARG A 34 12.33 2.92 -14.16
N GLN A 35 12.89 2.47 -13.03
CA GLN A 35 12.88 1.06 -12.65
C GLN A 35 11.78 0.70 -11.67
N CYS A 36 11.19 1.70 -11.01
CA CYS A 36 10.15 1.49 -10.01
C CYS A 36 8.84 2.18 -10.41
N TYR A 37 7.79 1.80 -9.70
CA TYR A 37 6.53 2.52 -9.63
C TYR A 37 6.22 2.82 -8.16
N TRP A 38 5.40 3.81 -7.92
CA TRP A 38 4.94 4.19 -6.60
C TRP A 38 3.80 3.25 -6.20
N ALA A 39 4.02 2.49 -5.16
CA ALA A 39 3.13 1.46 -4.62
C ALA A 39 2.56 1.89 -3.27
N GLY A 40 1.99 0.93 -2.55
CA GLY A 40 1.55 1.09 -1.17
C GLY A 40 0.34 2.01 -0.98
N SER A 41 -0.02 2.18 0.29
CA SER A 41 -1.22 2.91 0.66
C SER A 41 -1.11 4.42 0.41
N ALA A 42 0.09 5.00 0.50
CA ALA A 42 0.29 6.42 0.24
C ALA A 42 -0.11 6.80 -1.19
N ALA A 43 0.19 5.94 -2.18
CA ALA A 43 -0.12 6.21 -3.58
C ALA A 43 -1.62 6.41 -3.82
N LEU A 44 -2.44 5.53 -3.28
CA LEU A 44 -3.90 5.57 -3.45
C LEU A 44 -4.56 6.55 -2.48
N SER A 45 -4.07 6.63 -1.24
CA SER A 45 -4.63 7.55 -0.26
C SER A 45 -4.44 9.02 -0.67
N ILE A 46 -3.27 9.37 -1.21
CA ILE A 46 -2.99 10.75 -1.62
C ILE A 46 -3.70 11.11 -2.93
N GLU A 47 -3.77 10.20 -3.90
CA GLU A 47 -4.27 10.53 -5.23
C GLU A 47 -5.74 10.22 -5.49
N GLU A 48 -6.36 9.32 -4.70
CA GLU A 48 -7.66 8.78 -5.11
C GLU A 48 -8.63 8.54 -3.95
N LEU A 49 -8.22 7.83 -2.91
CA LEU A 49 -9.15 7.33 -1.90
C LEU A 49 -9.31 8.26 -0.70
N HIS A 50 -8.27 8.98 -0.30
CA HIS A 50 -8.23 9.88 0.86
C HIS A 50 -8.84 9.27 2.14
N HIS A 51 -8.66 7.97 2.33
CA HIS A 51 -9.37 7.17 3.33
C HIS A 51 -8.64 7.06 4.67
N ARG A 52 -7.32 7.24 4.69
CA ARG A 52 -6.48 7.26 5.88
C ARG A 52 -5.11 7.86 5.59
N LEU A 53 -4.39 8.23 6.64
CA LEU A 53 -2.98 8.58 6.52
C LEU A 53 -2.14 7.33 6.23
N SER A 54 -1.11 7.53 5.45
CA SER A 54 0.02 6.62 5.30
C SER A 54 1.28 7.36 5.69
N PHE A 55 2.28 6.65 6.20
CA PHE A 55 3.50 7.28 6.72
C PHE A 55 4.72 7.03 5.83
N ASP A 56 4.60 6.08 4.91
CA ASP A 56 5.70 5.56 4.10
C ASP A 56 5.51 5.92 2.63
N LEU A 57 6.61 6.02 1.89
CA LEU A 57 6.63 6.03 0.44
C LEU A 57 7.19 4.70 -0.05
N ASP A 58 6.32 3.87 -0.60
CA ASP A 58 6.65 2.54 -1.08
C ASP A 58 6.93 2.57 -2.58
N PHE A 59 8.05 2.02 -2.99
CA PHE A 59 8.40 1.84 -4.39
C PHE A 59 8.68 0.37 -4.67
N HIS A 60 8.04 -0.16 -5.71
CA HIS A 60 8.32 -1.52 -6.15
C HIS A 60 8.95 -1.50 -7.53
N THR A 61 9.85 -2.45 -7.80
CA THR A 61 10.45 -2.57 -9.13
C THR A 61 9.43 -3.03 -10.16
N ARG A 62 9.57 -2.56 -11.40
CA ARG A 62 8.72 -2.98 -12.52
C ARG A 62 9.09 -4.37 -13.03
N GLU A 63 10.37 -4.68 -13.00
CA GLU A 63 10.93 -5.97 -13.38
C GLU A 63 11.14 -6.86 -12.15
N ALA A 64 10.89 -8.14 -12.31
CA ALA A 64 11.07 -9.16 -11.29
C ALA A 64 12.52 -9.27 -10.82
N LEU A 65 12.68 -9.63 -9.56
CA LEU A 65 13.95 -9.99 -8.92
C LEU A 65 15.10 -9.02 -9.19
N ARG A 66 14.77 -7.74 -9.39
CA ARG A 66 15.78 -6.71 -9.68
C ARG A 66 16.53 -6.33 -8.41
N ASN A 67 17.85 -6.33 -8.49
CA ASN A 67 18.72 -5.86 -7.41
C ASN A 67 18.54 -4.34 -7.19
N VAL A 68 18.09 -3.94 -6.01
CA VAL A 68 17.76 -2.54 -5.66
C VAL A 68 18.96 -1.74 -5.12
N ARG A 69 20.14 -2.37 -4.88
CA ARG A 69 21.33 -1.65 -4.38
C ARG A 69 21.74 -0.45 -5.26
N PRO A 70 21.66 -0.52 -6.61
CA PRO A 70 21.95 0.64 -7.44
C PRO A 70 20.97 1.80 -7.25
N ILE A 71 19.72 1.53 -6.84
CA ILE A 71 18.72 2.56 -6.50
C ILE A 71 19.07 3.17 -5.14
N LEU A 72 19.42 2.34 -4.15
CA LEU A 72 19.90 2.83 -2.86
C LEU A 72 21.09 3.78 -3.01
N SER A 73 22.11 3.37 -3.78
CA SER A 73 23.28 4.20 -4.05
C SER A 73 22.92 5.52 -4.73
N GLU A 74 21.95 5.51 -5.66
CA GLU A 74 21.46 6.74 -6.30
C GLU A 74 20.79 7.68 -5.29
N ILE A 75 19.93 7.17 -4.41
CA ILE A 75 19.26 7.96 -3.37
C ILE A 75 20.30 8.59 -2.42
N GLN A 76 21.25 7.81 -1.93
CA GLN A 76 22.30 8.31 -1.06
C GLN A 76 23.16 9.43 -1.71
N HIS A 77 23.43 9.29 -3.02
CA HIS A 77 24.14 10.31 -3.80
C HIS A 77 23.30 11.58 -4.01
N ALA A 78 21.99 11.41 -4.27
CA ALA A 78 21.08 12.54 -4.49
C ALA A 78 20.77 13.33 -3.21
N PHE A 79 20.91 12.68 -2.05
CA PHE A 79 20.58 13.22 -0.72
C PHE A 79 21.71 12.96 0.30
N PRO A 80 22.92 13.53 0.10
CA PRO A 80 24.08 13.25 0.94
C PRO A 80 23.82 13.71 2.38
N GLY A 81 24.00 12.78 3.33
CA GLY A 81 23.77 13.00 4.76
C GLY A 81 22.31 13.24 5.17
N LYS A 82 21.35 13.07 4.23
CA LYS A 82 19.92 13.26 4.44
C LYS A 82 19.10 11.97 4.26
N PHE A 83 19.74 10.86 3.89
CA PHE A 83 19.10 9.56 3.79
C PHE A 83 19.80 8.59 4.74
N GLU A 84 19.08 8.19 5.79
CA GLU A 84 19.51 7.24 6.81
C GLU A 84 18.94 5.86 6.48
N ILE A 85 19.77 4.83 6.33
CA ILE A 85 19.33 3.47 6.09
C ILE A 85 18.81 2.87 7.40
N ILE A 86 17.59 2.33 7.39
CA ILE A 86 17.01 1.52 8.48
C ILE A 86 17.26 0.05 8.22
N THR A 87 16.87 -0.44 7.04
CA THR A 87 17.08 -1.82 6.61
C THR A 87 17.93 -1.81 5.36
N ALA A 88 19.10 -2.42 5.43
CA ALA A 88 19.99 -2.59 4.28
C ALA A 88 19.48 -3.73 3.37
N PRO A 89 19.78 -3.69 2.06
CA PRO A 89 19.45 -4.79 1.17
C PRO A 89 20.14 -6.10 1.60
N ASP A 90 19.37 -7.19 1.54
CA ASP A 90 19.87 -8.54 1.78
C ASP A 90 20.92 -8.98 0.73
N GLU A 91 21.39 -10.21 0.79
CA GLU A 91 22.39 -10.76 -0.15
C GLU A 91 21.92 -10.72 -1.62
N PHE A 92 20.63 -10.84 -1.87
CA PHE A 92 20.01 -10.78 -3.20
C PHE A 92 19.71 -9.34 -3.66
N GLY A 93 19.69 -8.38 -2.73
CA GLY A 93 19.30 -7.00 -3.00
C GLY A 93 17.80 -6.86 -3.23
N SER A 94 16.99 -7.61 -2.48
CA SER A 94 15.53 -7.70 -2.68
C SER A 94 14.78 -6.48 -2.17
N GLY A 95 15.33 -5.72 -1.22
CA GLY A 95 14.68 -4.52 -0.70
C GLY A 95 15.57 -3.73 0.25
N PHE A 96 15.18 -2.49 0.51
CA PHE A 96 15.74 -1.66 1.57
C PHE A 96 14.69 -0.68 2.08
N SER A 97 14.90 -0.18 3.29
CA SER A 97 14.16 0.96 3.82
C SER A 97 15.10 1.99 4.44
N GLY A 98 14.65 3.23 4.48
CA GLY A 98 15.41 4.32 5.09
C GLY A 98 14.55 5.54 5.33
N ILE A 99 15.09 6.52 6.04
CA ILE A 99 14.44 7.80 6.33
C ILE A 99 15.07 8.90 5.51
N LEU A 100 14.26 9.61 4.74
CA LEU A 100 14.65 10.82 4.02
C LEU A 100 14.30 12.05 4.88
N GLU A 101 15.32 12.82 5.25
CA GLU A 101 15.14 14.12 5.89
C GLU A 101 14.93 15.20 4.82
N LEU A 102 13.80 15.89 4.91
CA LEU A 102 13.41 16.94 3.99
C LEU A 102 13.95 18.33 4.42
N PRO A 103 14.03 19.30 3.50
CA PRO A 103 14.15 20.69 3.89
C PRO A 103 13.02 21.08 4.84
N GLY A 104 13.37 21.65 6.00
CA GLY A 104 12.39 21.95 7.07
C GLY A 104 12.31 20.89 8.18
N GLY A 105 13.09 19.78 8.07
CA GLY A 105 13.28 18.81 9.13
C GLY A 105 12.25 17.68 9.17
N ALA A 106 11.24 17.67 8.31
CA ALA A 106 10.32 16.54 8.21
C ALA A 106 11.06 15.26 7.76
N ARG A 107 10.68 14.13 8.30
CA ARG A 107 11.31 12.82 8.07
C ARG A 107 10.28 11.88 7.46
N ILE A 108 10.59 11.31 6.30
CA ILE A 108 9.71 10.40 5.56
C ILE A 108 10.39 9.06 5.39
N THR A 109 9.70 7.98 5.76
CA THR A 109 10.14 6.62 5.46
C THR A 109 10.01 6.35 3.97
N VAL A 110 11.04 5.78 3.38
CA VAL A 110 11.09 5.35 1.99
C VAL A 110 11.45 3.89 1.95
N GLU A 111 10.61 3.09 1.34
CA GLU A 111 10.85 1.68 1.11
C GLU A 111 10.96 1.38 -0.38
N VAL A 112 11.90 0.54 -0.76
CA VAL A 112 12.06 0.06 -2.13
C VAL A 112 12.17 -1.46 -2.11
N LEU A 113 11.23 -2.13 -2.78
CA LEU A 113 11.16 -3.58 -2.84
C LEU A 113 11.27 -4.07 -4.29
N SER A 114 11.92 -5.20 -4.46
CA SER A 114 11.91 -5.94 -5.72
C SER A 114 10.67 -6.81 -5.80
N ASN A 115 9.96 -6.74 -6.92
CA ASN A 115 8.85 -7.67 -7.18
C ASN A 115 9.36 -9.07 -7.50
N TYR A 116 8.52 -10.06 -7.26
CA TYR A 116 8.79 -11.45 -7.67
C TYR A 116 8.39 -11.73 -9.12
N GLU A 117 7.51 -10.89 -9.69
CA GLU A 117 7.01 -10.99 -11.06
C GLU A 117 7.10 -9.64 -11.77
N ASP A 118 7.20 -9.66 -13.09
CA ASP A 118 7.14 -8.46 -13.90
C ASP A 118 5.74 -7.83 -13.79
N VAL A 119 5.71 -6.51 -13.61
CA VAL A 119 4.46 -5.77 -13.51
C VAL A 119 4.00 -5.40 -14.91
N ARG A 120 2.73 -5.69 -15.23
CA ARG A 120 2.13 -5.37 -16.53
C ARG A 120 1.84 -3.88 -16.64
N ASP A 121 1.92 -3.33 -17.83
CA ASP A 121 1.65 -1.90 -18.05
C ASP A 121 0.21 -1.51 -17.67
N GLU A 122 -0.76 -2.41 -17.78
CA GLU A 122 -2.16 -2.21 -17.38
C GLU A 122 -2.36 -2.13 -15.85
N ASP A 123 -1.40 -2.62 -15.08
CA ASP A 123 -1.39 -2.56 -13.62
C ASP A 123 -0.88 -1.21 -13.09
N LEU A 124 -0.44 -0.33 -13.99
CA LEU A 124 0.15 0.95 -13.64
C LEU A 124 -0.58 2.11 -14.32
N VAL A 125 -0.66 3.23 -13.61
CA VAL A 125 -1.21 4.50 -14.13
C VAL A 125 -0.27 5.66 -13.83
N PRO A 126 -0.24 6.73 -14.65
CA PRO A 126 0.57 7.90 -14.36
C PRO A 126 0.20 8.53 -13.00
N SER A 127 1.21 8.88 -12.19
CA SER A 127 1.00 9.68 -10.98
C SER A 127 0.68 11.12 -11.32
N THR A 128 -0.32 11.68 -10.67
CA THR A 128 -0.70 13.10 -10.76
C THR A 128 0.11 13.96 -9.78
N THR A 129 0.54 13.39 -8.66
CA THR A 129 1.33 14.06 -7.60
C THR A 129 2.78 14.25 -8.00
N ALA A 130 3.35 13.30 -8.72
CA ALA A 130 4.73 13.35 -9.21
C ALA A 130 4.80 12.94 -10.69
N PRO A 131 4.59 13.86 -11.63
CA PRO A 131 4.72 13.59 -13.05
C PRO A 131 6.07 12.95 -13.39
N GLY A 132 6.04 11.88 -14.19
CA GLY A 132 7.22 11.14 -14.60
C GLY A 132 7.45 9.81 -13.90
N ILE A 133 6.65 9.47 -12.88
CA ILE A 133 6.54 8.12 -12.35
C ILE A 133 5.13 7.58 -12.61
N GLN A 134 5.01 6.25 -12.67
CA GLN A 134 3.71 5.57 -12.60
C GLN A 134 3.44 5.14 -11.15
N ARG A 135 2.19 5.01 -10.79
CA ARG A 135 1.74 4.39 -9.54
C ARG A 135 0.94 3.11 -9.83
N ALA A 136 0.77 2.30 -8.81
CA ALA A 136 -0.15 1.18 -8.87
C ALA A 136 -1.55 1.64 -9.30
N SER A 137 -2.18 0.92 -10.22
CA SER A 137 -3.60 1.08 -10.52
C SER A 137 -4.45 0.60 -9.34
N LEU A 138 -5.72 0.97 -9.34
CA LEU A 138 -6.65 0.51 -8.31
C LEU A 138 -6.77 -1.03 -8.30
N SER A 139 -6.74 -1.65 -9.47
CA SER A 139 -6.73 -3.11 -9.63
C SER A 139 -5.51 -3.77 -8.99
N ARG A 140 -4.33 -3.23 -9.24
CA ARG A 140 -3.08 -3.74 -8.68
C ARG A 140 -3.05 -3.55 -7.17
N TYR A 141 -3.41 -2.36 -6.69
CA TYR A 141 -3.48 -2.09 -5.26
C TYR A 141 -4.40 -3.06 -4.52
N LEU A 142 -5.59 -3.32 -5.08
CA LEU A 142 -6.54 -4.25 -4.50
C LEU A 142 -5.98 -5.68 -4.44
N ALA A 143 -5.30 -6.13 -5.49
CA ALA A 143 -4.63 -7.43 -5.51
C ALA A 143 -3.54 -7.52 -4.43
N ASP A 144 -2.69 -6.50 -4.32
CA ASP A 144 -1.65 -6.42 -3.30
C ASP A 144 -2.25 -6.46 -1.88
N LYS A 145 -3.38 -5.77 -1.64
CA LYS A 145 -4.05 -5.76 -0.33
C LYS A 145 -4.72 -7.08 0.03
N ILE A 146 -5.30 -7.77 -0.93
CA ILE A 146 -5.85 -9.11 -0.71
C ILE A 146 -4.72 -10.10 -0.38
N GLN A 147 -3.59 -10.02 -1.08
CA GLN A 147 -2.42 -10.81 -0.76
C GLN A 147 -1.88 -10.48 0.65
N CYS A 148 -1.79 -9.20 1.02
CA CYS A 148 -1.39 -8.79 2.37
C CYS A 148 -2.30 -9.39 3.45
N VAL A 149 -3.62 -9.41 3.26
CA VAL A 149 -4.56 -10.03 4.20
C VAL A 149 -4.32 -11.54 4.32
N ALA A 150 -3.95 -12.21 3.24
CA ALA A 150 -3.64 -13.65 3.27
C ALA A 150 -2.30 -13.95 3.95
N GLU A 151 -1.28 -13.11 3.75
CA GLU A 151 0.10 -13.36 4.20
C GLU A 151 0.42 -12.79 5.57
N ARG A 152 0.01 -11.54 5.83
CA ARG A 152 0.33 -10.82 7.06
C ARG A 152 -0.92 -10.43 7.83
N ALA A 153 -0.74 -10.10 9.10
CA ALA A 153 -1.86 -9.83 9.99
C ALA A 153 -1.91 -8.34 10.35
N GLU A 154 -2.35 -7.49 9.42
CA GLU A 154 -2.51 -6.04 9.64
C GLU A 154 -3.93 -5.58 9.30
N ALA A 155 -4.69 -5.08 10.30
CA ALA A 155 -6.09 -4.67 10.13
C ALA A 155 -6.26 -3.50 9.14
N ARG A 156 -5.22 -2.68 8.94
CA ARG A 156 -5.24 -1.59 7.96
C ARG A 156 -5.43 -2.07 6.52
N ASP A 157 -4.99 -3.29 6.18
CA ASP A 157 -5.20 -3.85 4.83
C ASP A 157 -6.69 -4.13 4.56
N LEU A 158 -7.45 -4.52 5.59
CA LEU A 158 -8.91 -4.64 5.51
C LEU A 158 -9.57 -3.28 5.28
N VAL A 159 -9.09 -2.23 5.96
CA VAL A 159 -9.59 -0.86 5.76
C VAL A 159 -9.34 -0.39 4.33
N ASP A 160 -8.16 -0.67 3.79
CA ASP A 160 -7.78 -0.32 2.42
C ASP A 160 -8.71 -0.99 1.39
N ILE A 161 -9.02 -2.28 1.57
CA ILE A 161 -9.96 -3.02 0.70
C ILE A 161 -11.36 -2.41 0.79
N LEU A 162 -11.86 -2.13 1.99
CA LEU A 162 -13.17 -1.50 2.16
C LEU A 162 -13.25 -0.14 1.49
N ALA A 163 -12.22 0.69 1.63
CA ALA A 163 -12.16 2.00 1.00
C ALA A 163 -12.26 1.90 -0.53
N VAL A 164 -11.54 0.96 -1.14
CA VAL A 164 -11.66 0.67 -2.58
C VAL A 164 -13.10 0.35 -2.95
N LEU A 165 -13.75 -0.56 -2.23
CA LEU A 165 -15.11 -0.99 -2.52
C LEU A 165 -16.16 0.10 -2.32
N GLN A 166 -15.96 0.98 -1.34
CA GLN A 166 -16.86 2.10 -1.08
C GLN A 166 -16.75 3.20 -2.14
N HIS A 167 -15.55 3.53 -2.58
CA HIS A 167 -15.31 4.57 -3.59
C HIS A 167 -15.54 4.06 -5.01
N HIS A 168 -15.28 2.77 -5.24
CA HIS A 168 -15.37 2.12 -6.54
C HIS A 168 -16.16 0.81 -6.46
N PRO A 169 -17.49 0.84 -6.29
CA PRO A 169 -18.31 -0.38 -6.15
C PRO A 169 -18.19 -1.37 -7.31
N ALA A 170 -17.84 -0.89 -8.50
CA ALA A 170 -17.59 -1.74 -9.67
C ALA A 170 -16.41 -2.72 -9.47
N MET A 171 -15.54 -2.47 -8.49
CA MET A 171 -14.41 -3.36 -8.14
C MET A 171 -14.85 -4.62 -7.38
N GLU A 172 -16.11 -4.74 -6.95
CA GLU A 172 -16.60 -5.92 -6.23
C GLU A 172 -16.36 -7.22 -7.01
N THR A 173 -16.71 -7.26 -8.29
CA THR A 173 -16.54 -8.45 -9.13
C THR A 173 -15.07 -8.87 -9.20
N GLN A 174 -14.17 -7.91 -9.34
CA GLN A 174 -12.73 -8.18 -9.35
C GLN A 174 -12.24 -8.66 -7.98
N THR A 175 -12.70 -8.05 -6.89
CA THR A 175 -12.36 -8.47 -5.54
C THR A 175 -12.75 -9.93 -5.29
N ARG A 176 -13.98 -10.30 -5.65
CA ARG A 176 -14.45 -11.69 -5.55
C ARG A 176 -13.62 -12.66 -6.38
N ARG A 177 -13.15 -12.24 -7.58
CA ARG A 177 -12.24 -13.05 -8.40
C ARG A 177 -10.90 -13.25 -7.69
N LEU A 178 -10.27 -12.17 -7.22
CA LEU A 178 -8.97 -12.21 -6.53
C LEU A 178 -9.02 -13.08 -5.27
N LEU A 179 -10.13 -13.03 -4.51
CA LEU A 179 -10.32 -13.91 -3.35
C LEU A 179 -10.37 -15.40 -3.72
N ARG A 180 -10.92 -15.74 -4.90
CA ARG A 180 -10.95 -17.13 -5.38
C ARG A 180 -9.58 -17.65 -5.84
N GLU A 181 -8.68 -16.76 -6.19
CA GLU A 181 -7.30 -17.07 -6.58
C GLU A 181 -6.41 -17.37 -5.36
N GLN A 182 -6.86 -16.99 -4.14
CA GLN A 182 -6.17 -17.29 -2.88
C GLN A 182 -6.55 -18.68 -2.34
N ASP A 183 -5.72 -19.19 -1.43
CA ASP A 183 -6.12 -20.37 -0.61
C ASP A 183 -7.29 -19.97 0.30
N ALA A 184 -8.48 -20.44 -0.05
CA ALA A 184 -9.73 -20.09 0.62
C ALA A 184 -9.74 -20.48 2.11
N LEU A 185 -9.14 -21.64 2.45
CA LEU A 185 -9.10 -22.12 3.84
C LEU A 185 -8.18 -21.23 4.68
N LEU A 186 -6.99 -20.95 4.17
CA LEU A 186 -6.03 -20.07 4.84
C LEU A 186 -6.60 -18.65 5.00
N LEU A 187 -7.26 -18.12 3.97
CA LEU A 187 -7.84 -16.78 4.02
C LEU A 187 -9.00 -16.70 5.02
N VAL A 188 -9.88 -17.71 5.08
CA VAL A 188 -10.95 -17.79 6.08
C VAL A 188 -10.37 -17.88 7.49
N GLU A 189 -9.38 -18.75 7.72
CA GLU A 189 -8.70 -18.86 9.01
C GLU A 189 -8.08 -17.53 9.43
N ARG A 190 -7.42 -16.86 8.50
CA ARG A 190 -6.80 -15.55 8.72
C ARG A 190 -7.85 -14.50 9.10
N LEU A 191 -8.94 -14.40 8.34
CA LEU A 191 -10.02 -13.44 8.62
C LEU A 191 -10.71 -13.73 9.96
N LEU A 192 -10.93 -14.99 10.32
CA LEU A 192 -11.50 -15.36 11.61
C LEU A 192 -10.56 -15.06 12.78
N SER A 193 -9.26 -15.08 12.57
CA SER A 193 -8.27 -14.68 13.59
C SER A 193 -8.33 -13.21 13.97
N TRP A 194 -8.96 -12.37 13.14
CA TRP A 194 -9.18 -10.96 13.39
C TRP A 194 -10.41 -10.74 14.28
N THR A 195 -10.25 -10.99 15.59
CA THR A 195 -11.29 -10.63 16.57
C THR A 195 -11.45 -9.12 16.67
N ASP A 196 -12.59 -8.66 17.19
CA ASP A 196 -12.86 -7.22 17.35
C ASP A 196 -11.83 -6.52 18.23
N ASN A 197 -11.36 -7.20 19.28
CA ASN A 197 -10.31 -6.67 20.16
C ASN A 197 -8.98 -6.56 19.41
N ARG A 198 -8.60 -7.59 18.67
CA ARG A 198 -7.36 -7.57 17.87
C ARG A 198 -7.37 -6.47 16.82
N ILE A 199 -8.50 -6.25 16.15
CA ILE A 199 -8.67 -5.14 15.20
C ILE A 199 -8.48 -3.79 15.91
N ALA A 200 -9.11 -3.62 17.08
CA ALA A 200 -9.01 -2.38 17.84
C ALA A 200 -7.56 -2.12 18.32
N ASP A 201 -6.88 -3.16 18.81
CA ASP A 201 -5.50 -3.06 19.28
C ASP A 201 -4.53 -2.72 18.12
N ASP A 202 -4.71 -3.37 16.96
CA ASP A 202 -3.85 -3.15 15.78
C ASP A 202 -4.04 -1.75 15.18
N LEU A 203 -5.25 -1.22 15.21
CA LEU A 203 -5.56 0.12 14.70
C LEU A 203 -5.38 1.23 15.74
N ALA A 204 -5.03 0.93 16.98
CA ALA A 204 -4.87 1.93 18.04
C ALA A 204 -3.81 3.00 17.72
N ALA A 205 -2.83 2.68 16.87
CA ALA A 205 -1.82 3.62 16.39
C ALA A 205 -2.30 4.53 15.24
N TYR A 206 -3.50 4.30 14.70
CA TYR A 206 -4.06 5.03 13.56
C TYR A 206 -5.31 5.79 14.00
N GLU A 207 -5.12 6.99 14.53
CA GLU A 207 -6.21 7.81 15.11
C GLU A 207 -7.34 8.15 14.13
N ASP A 208 -7.04 8.18 12.84
CA ASP A 208 -7.96 8.51 11.75
C ASP A 208 -8.71 7.28 11.18
N VAL A 209 -8.42 6.07 11.70
CA VAL A 209 -8.97 4.82 11.17
C VAL A 209 -9.91 4.15 12.18
N PRO A 210 -11.24 4.21 11.97
CA PRO A 210 -12.17 3.56 12.88
C PRO A 210 -12.09 2.04 12.76
N PRO A 211 -11.98 1.29 13.87
CA PRO A 211 -11.98 -0.19 13.86
C PRO A 211 -13.18 -0.81 13.15
N GLU A 212 -14.31 -0.11 13.13
CA GLU A 212 -15.53 -0.48 12.40
C GLU A 212 -15.28 -0.79 10.92
N ALA A 213 -14.43 -0.01 10.27
CA ALA A 213 -14.11 -0.20 8.85
C ALA A 213 -13.45 -1.57 8.60
N ALA A 214 -12.48 -1.95 9.44
CA ALA A 214 -11.83 -3.26 9.34
C ALA A 214 -12.79 -4.42 9.66
N ARG A 215 -13.68 -4.26 10.66
CA ARG A 215 -14.72 -5.26 10.98
C ARG A 215 -15.67 -5.45 9.82
N GLN A 216 -16.16 -4.37 9.22
CA GLN A 216 -17.05 -4.42 8.07
C GLN A 216 -16.37 -5.11 6.88
N ALA A 217 -15.11 -4.80 6.59
CA ALA A 217 -14.35 -5.47 5.55
C ALA A 217 -14.21 -6.97 5.81
N ARG A 218 -13.78 -7.36 7.02
CA ARG A 218 -13.65 -8.76 7.44
C ARG A 218 -14.95 -9.54 7.20
N ASP A 219 -16.06 -9.00 7.69
CA ASP A 219 -17.38 -9.68 7.63
C ASP A 219 -17.88 -9.78 6.19
N LEU A 220 -17.63 -8.76 5.36
CA LEU A 220 -17.94 -8.76 3.94
C LEU A 220 -17.15 -9.84 3.19
N LEU A 221 -15.84 -9.91 3.40
CA LEU A 221 -14.97 -10.90 2.75
C LEU A 221 -15.32 -12.33 3.18
N LEU A 222 -15.58 -12.55 4.48
CA LEU A 222 -16.04 -13.85 5.00
C LEU A 222 -17.39 -14.24 4.39
N GLY A 223 -18.31 -13.30 4.22
CA GLY A 223 -19.59 -13.55 3.56
C GLY A 223 -19.41 -14.04 2.12
N TRP A 224 -18.52 -13.41 1.36
CA TRP A 224 -18.24 -13.80 -0.02
C TRP A 224 -17.57 -15.17 -0.14
N LEU A 225 -16.61 -15.48 0.74
CA LEU A 225 -15.93 -16.78 0.75
C LEU A 225 -16.88 -17.92 1.07
N LYS A 226 -17.84 -17.72 1.98
CA LYS A 226 -18.87 -18.74 2.31
C LYS A 226 -19.81 -19.00 1.14
N THR A 227 -20.24 -17.98 0.41
CA THR A 227 -21.10 -18.13 -0.76
C THR A 227 -20.41 -18.93 -1.85
N THR A 228 -19.13 -18.65 -2.10
CA THR A 228 -18.34 -19.37 -3.11
C THR A 228 -18.13 -20.86 -2.77
N ALA A 229 -18.02 -21.20 -1.49
CA ALA A 229 -17.92 -22.60 -1.06
C ALA A 229 -19.22 -23.37 -1.33
N SER A 230 -20.38 -22.77 -1.03
CA SER A 230 -21.69 -23.39 -1.27
C SER A 230 -22.01 -23.61 -2.75
N GLU A 231 -21.46 -22.77 -3.65
CA GLU A 231 -21.65 -22.94 -5.09
C GLU A 231 -20.85 -24.13 -5.66
N ARG A 232 -19.69 -24.42 -5.09
CA ARG A 232 -18.83 -25.56 -5.51
C ARG A 232 -19.36 -26.92 -5.06
N ASP A 233 -20.10 -26.98 -3.94
CA ASP A 233 -20.68 -28.21 -3.43
C ASP A 233 -21.97 -28.62 -4.18
N THR A 234 -22.45 -27.79 -5.10
CA THR A 234 -23.68 -28.01 -5.89
C THR A 234 -23.41 -28.33 -7.37
N GLU A 235 -22.16 -28.31 -7.83
CA GLU A 235 -21.71 -28.80 -9.15
C GLU A 235 -21.10 -30.20 -9.06
#